data_9f2c68dae7bbb32cdaaab626ad6c46a6
#
_entry.id   9f2c68dae7bbb32cdaaab626ad6c46a6
#
_cell.length_a   1.000
_cell.length_b   1.000
_cell.length_c   1.000
_cell.angle_alpha   90.00
_cell.angle_beta   90.00
_cell.angle_gamma   90.00
#
_symmetry.space_group_name_H-M   'P 1'
#
loop_
_entity.id
_entity.type
_entity.pdbx_description
1 polymer ?
#
loop_
_entity_poly.entity_id
_entity_poly.type
_entity_poly.pdbx_seq_one_letter_code
_entity_poly.pdbx_strand_id
1 'polypeptide(L)'
;DEMVIDSLDIETILPQFIEFIGDAVLVAHNASFDVGFIEQNCKRQKIEADFTYVDTVALARVLLPALNRFKLDTVAKALNISLENHHRAVDDAGCTAEIFVKFVQMLKERELTTLAKVNEFGDLNPDSIKKLPTYHVIILARNDIGRVNLYQLVSASHLVYYNRRPRIPKSVLNEHREGLIVGSACEAGELYRALLDGKPDETIAKIVDFYDYLEIQPLGNNAFMVESDK
;
A
#
# COMPACT_ATOMS: atom_id res chain seq x y z
N ASP A 1 -12.94 21.92 -18.11
CA ASP A 1 -11.85 22.87 -18.43
C ASP A 1 -12.20 24.30 -18.03
N GLU A 2 -13.45 24.77 -18.20
CA GLU A 2 -13.86 26.12 -17.80
C GLU A 2 -13.77 26.38 -16.28
N MET A 3 -13.95 25.36 -15.45
CA MET A 3 -13.89 25.47 -13.99
C MET A 3 -12.47 25.73 -13.42
N VAL A 4 -11.45 25.50 -14.22
CA VAL A 4 -10.03 25.61 -13.77
C VAL A 4 -9.25 26.69 -14.50
N ILE A 5 -9.88 27.45 -15.42
CA ILE A 5 -9.21 28.48 -16.22
C ILE A 5 -8.59 29.57 -15.34
N ASP A 6 -9.29 29.95 -14.27
CA ASP A 6 -8.86 30.98 -13.32
C ASP A 6 -8.15 30.40 -12.08
N SER A 7 -7.88 29.09 -12.07
CA SER A 7 -7.19 28.45 -10.94
C SER A 7 -5.68 28.67 -11.02
N LEU A 8 -5.07 28.81 -9.88
CA LEU A 8 -3.61 28.86 -9.77
C LEU A 8 -2.99 27.54 -10.25
N ASP A 9 -1.80 27.64 -10.83
CA ASP A 9 -1.05 26.47 -11.27
C ASP A 9 -0.49 25.68 -10.09
N ILE A 10 -0.06 24.45 -10.35
CA ILE A 10 0.49 23.54 -9.33
C ILE A 10 1.80 24.07 -8.74
N GLU A 11 2.57 24.85 -9.50
CA GLU A 11 3.80 25.47 -9.07
C GLU A 11 3.56 26.48 -7.95
N THR A 12 2.42 27.17 -8.02
CA THR A 12 2.01 28.15 -7.00
C THR A 12 1.31 27.54 -5.81
N ILE A 13 0.45 26.52 -6.04
CA ILE A 13 -0.37 25.92 -4.99
C ILE A 13 0.43 24.93 -4.12
N LEU A 14 1.33 24.18 -4.72
CA LEU A 14 2.01 23.09 -4.00
C LEU A 14 2.82 23.57 -2.78
N PRO A 15 3.63 24.65 -2.86
CA PRO A 15 4.30 25.19 -1.67
C PRO A 15 3.35 25.62 -0.56
N GLN A 16 2.23 26.26 -0.94
CA GLN A 16 1.21 26.69 0.03
C GLN A 16 0.52 25.48 0.67
N PHE A 17 0.27 24.44 -0.10
CA PHE A 17 -0.31 23.20 0.42
C PHE A 17 0.64 22.52 1.41
N ILE A 18 1.94 22.47 1.12
CA ILE A 18 2.95 21.88 2.03
C ILE A 18 3.07 22.70 3.33
N GLU A 19 3.07 24.03 3.23
CA GLU A 19 3.04 24.88 4.40
C GLU A 19 1.77 24.68 5.25
N PHE A 20 0.62 24.52 4.59
CA PHE A 20 -0.66 24.29 5.25
C PHE A 20 -0.72 22.98 6.01
N ILE A 21 -0.21 21.90 5.44
CA ILE A 21 -0.23 20.57 6.09
C ILE A 21 0.81 20.46 7.22
N GLY A 22 1.96 21.15 7.10
CA GLY A 22 3.04 21.07 8.11
C GLY A 22 3.38 19.62 8.46
N ASP A 23 3.35 19.30 9.76
CA ASP A 23 3.61 17.92 10.29
C ASP A 23 2.36 17.05 10.37
N ALA A 24 1.24 17.43 9.77
CA ALA A 24 0.00 16.69 9.87
C ALA A 24 0.09 15.36 9.11
N VAL A 25 -0.57 14.33 9.66
CA VAL A 25 -0.78 13.05 8.98
C VAL A 25 -1.89 13.21 7.95
N LEU A 26 -1.58 12.96 6.69
CA LEU A 26 -2.56 13.01 5.61
C LEU A 26 -3.52 11.82 5.70
N VAL A 27 -4.80 12.05 5.41
CA VAL A 27 -5.80 11.00 5.35
C VAL A 27 -6.48 11.04 3.99
N ALA A 28 -6.42 9.92 3.28
CA ALA A 28 -7.07 9.83 1.98
C ALA A 28 -7.70 8.45 1.75
N HIS A 29 -8.57 8.35 0.75
CA HIS A 29 -9.23 7.11 0.36
C HIS A 29 -8.55 6.55 -0.90
N ASN A 30 -7.71 5.53 -0.77
CA ASN A 30 -6.72 5.07 -1.74
C ASN A 30 -5.53 6.04 -1.82
N ALA A 31 -4.98 6.33 -0.65
CA ALA A 31 -4.01 7.39 -0.39
C ALA A 31 -2.78 7.37 -1.31
N SER A 32 -2.33 6.19 -1.76
CA SER A 32 -1.20 6.08 -2.68
C SER A 32 -1.40 6.82 -4.00
N PHE A 33 -2.65 7.02 -4.44
CA PHE A 33 -2.96 7.78 -5.64
C PHE A 33 -2.74 9.28 -5.40
N ASP A 34 -3.37 9.84 -4.36
CA ASP A 34 -3.32 11.27 -4.07
C ASP A 34 -1.92 11.71 -3.63
N VAL A 35 -1.32 10.97 -2.68
CA VAL A 35 0.02 11.25 -2.17
C VAL A 35 1.07 11.10 -3.24
N GLY A 36 0.98 10.05 -4.08
CA GLY A 36 1.91 9.84 -5.18
C GLY A 36 1.87 10.98 -6.20
N PHE A 37 0.70 11.58 -6.45
CA PHE A 37 0.56 12.75 -7.31
C PHE A 37 1.26 13.98 -6.71
N ILE A 38 1.12 14.20 -5.40
CA ILE A 38 1.77 15.30 -4.68
C ILE A 38 3.29 15.09 -4.68
N GLU A 39 3.77 13.89 -4.30
CA GLU A 39 5.20 13.53 -4.30
C GLU A 39 5.86 13.75 -5.66
N GLN A 40 5.18 13.36 -6.74
CA GLN A 40 5.71 13.54 -8.10
C GLN A 40 5.86 15.03 -8.46
N ASN A 41 4.92 15.87 -8.06
CA ASN A 41 5.01 17.31 -8.28
C ASN A 41 6.06 17.97 -7.39
N CYS A 42 6.23 17.51 -6.15
CA CYS A 42 7.35 17.91 -5.29
C CYS A 42 8.70 17.62 -5.96
N LYS A 43 8.89 16.41 -6.50
CA LYS A 43 10.10 16.04 -7.25
C LYS A 43 10.34 16.96 -8.45
N ARG A 44 9.30 17.28 -9.24
CA ARG A 44 9.42 18.19 -10.40
C ARG A 44 9.86 19.59 -10.00
N GLN A 45 9.35 20.09 -8.87
CA GLN A 45 9.66 21.41 -8.34
C GLN A 45 10.91 21.41 -7.43
N LYS A 46 11.57 20.26 -7.22
CA LYS A 46 12.72 20.08 -6.33
C LYS A 46 12.41 20.48 -4.87
N ILE A 47 11.20 20.22 -4.42
CA ILE A 47 10.77 20.40 -3.06
C ILE A 47 11.00 19.09 -2.31
N GLU A 48 11.77 19.13 -1.24
CA GLU A 48 11.92 18.00 -0.32
C GLU A 48 10.68 17.94 0.57
N ALA A 49 9.91 16.85 0.47
CA ALA A 49 8.75 16.60 1.31
C ALA A 49 8.59 15.10 1.53
N ASP A 50 8.34 14.73 2.77
CA ASP A 50 8.01 13.37 3.19
C ASP A 50 6.64 13.40 3.85
N PHE A 51 5.75 12.52 3.43
CA PHE A 51 4.37 12.53 3.88
C PHE A 51 4.05 11.26 4.67
N THR A 52 3.71 11.43 5.94
CA THR A 52 3.04 10.37 6.69
C THR A 52 1.55 10.38 6.34
N TYR A 53 1.00 9.23 5.95
CA TYR A 53 -0.41 9.16 5.58
C TYR A 53 -1.11 7.91 6.09
N VAL A 54 -2.44 8.02 6.21
CA VAL A 54 -3.35 6.92 6.53
C VAL A 54 -4.28 6.68 5.35
N ASP A 55 -4.33 5.44 4.88
CA ASP A 55 -5.25 5.02 3.83
C ASP A 55 -6.54 4.43 4.43
N THR A 56 -7.65 5.14 4.22
CA THR A 56 -8.95 4.67 4.71
C THR A 56 -9.43 3.40 3.99
N VAL A 57 -8.95 3.06 2.79
CA VAL A 57 -9.20 1.76 2.15
C VAL A 57 -8.52 0.64 2.93
N ALA A 58 -7.29 0.86 3.37
CA ALA A 58 -6.57 -0.11 4.20
C ALA A 58 -7.29 -0.35 5.53
N LEU A 59 -7.69 0.73 6.22
CA LEU A 59 -8.48 0.64 7.44
C LEU A 59 -9.85 -0.04 7.22
N ALA A 60 -10.55 0.29 6.13
CA ALA A 60 -11.84 -0.33 5.82
C ALA A 60 -11.74 -1.84 5.63
N ARG A 61 -10.66 -2.33 5.02
CA ARG A 61 -10.42 -3.78 4.85
C ARG A 61 -10.32 -4.53 6.18
N VAL A 62 -9.79 -3.87 7.19
CA VAL A 62 -9.59 -4.44 8.54
C VAL A 62 -10.84 -4.27 9.41
N LEU A 63 -11.44 -3.08 9.38
CA LEU A 63 -12.54 -2.73 10.27
C LEU A 63 -13.90 -3.19 9.76
N LEU A 64 -14.05 -3.36 8.43
CA LEU A 64 -15.30 -3.75 7.76
C LEU A 64 -15.08 -5.01 6.90
N PRO A 65 -14.67 -6.15 7.50
CA PRO A 65 -14.29 -7.36 6.75
C PRO A 65 -15.45 -7.96 5.94
N ALA A 66 -16.70 -7.67 6.29
CA ALA A 66 -17.87 -8.12 5.57
C ALA A 66 -18.05 -7.45 4.19
N LEU A 67 -17.35 -6.35 3.92
CA LEU A 67 -17.45 -5.68 2.62
C LEU A 67 -16.61 -6.39 1.56
N ASN A 68 -17.19 -6.55 0.37
CA ASN A 68 -16.50 -7.11 -0.80
C ASN A 68 -15.84 -6.04 -1.68
N ARG A 69 -16.23 -4.78 -1.51
CA ARG A 69 -15.70 -3.63 -2.26
C ARG A 69 -15.47 -2.48 -1.29
N PHE A 70 -14.42 -1.70 -1.54
CA PHE A 70 -13.96 -0.63 -0.67
C PHE A 70 -13.89 0.71 -1.43
N LYS A 71 -14.82 0.96 -2.35
CA LYS A 71 -14.99 2.28 -2.95
C LYS A 71 -15.55 3.24 -1.90
N LEU A 72 -15.29 4.53 -2.05
CA LEU A 72 -15.71 5.58 -1.12
C LEU A 72 -17.22 5.51 -0.81
N ASP A 73 -18.04 5.44 -1.85
CA ASP A 73 -19.50 5.30 -1.75
C ASP A 73 -19.95 4.06 -0.97
N THR A 74 -19.26 2.94 -1.19
CA THR A 74 -19.57 1.66 -0.53
C THR A 74 -19.25 1.72 0.95
N VAL A 75 -18.09 2.30 1.30
CA VAL A 75 -17.66 2.45 2.70
C VAL A 75 -18.53 3.47 3.43
N ALA A 76 -18.81 4.62 2.80
CA ALA A 76 -19.72 5.63 3.34
C ALA A 76 -21.10 5.05 3.67
N LYS A 77 -21.70 4.31 2.71
CA LYS A 77 -22.98 3.64 2.91
C LYS A 77 -22.96 2.63 4.07
N ALA A 78 -21.90 1.85 4.19
CA ALA A 78 -21.76 0.87 5.27
C ALA A 78 -21.66 1.53 6.67
N LEU A 79 -21.17 2.77 6.73
CA LEU A 79 -21.03 3.56 7.94
C LEU A 79 -22.20 4.54 8.17
N ASN A 80 -23.23 4.50 7.31
CA ASN A 80 -24.37 5.44 7.32
C ASN A 80 -23.92 6.91 7.19
N ILE A 81 -22.95 7.17 6.31
CA ILE A 81 -22.48 8.50 5.97
C ILE A 81 -23.12 8.91 4.64
N SER A 82 -23.69 10.13 4.57
CA SER A 82 -24.25 10.67 3.35
C SER A 82 -23.13 11.14 2.41
N LEU A 83 -23.21 10.80 1.14
CA LEU A 83 -22.32 11.30 0.09
C LEU A 83 -23.18 11.96 -0.98
N GLU A 84 -23.41 13.25 -0.81
CA GLU A 84 -24.06 14.11 -1.80
C GLU A 84 -23.02 14.61 -2.80
N ASN A 85 -23.34 14.73 -4.06
CA ASN A 85 -22.45 15.22 -5.12
C ASN A 85 -21.13 14.45 -5.30
N HIS A 86 -21.18 13.14 -5.34
CA HIS A 86 -20.04 12.28 -5.65
C HIS A 86 -19.26 12.79 -6.90
N HIS A 87 -17.91 12.75 -6.83
CA HIS A 87 -16.94 13.26 -7.81
C HIS A 87 -16.61 14.77 -7.72
N ARG A 88 -17.00 15.45 -6.64
CA ARG A 88 -16.41 16.73 -6.29
C ARG A 88 -15.35 16.51 -5.22
N ALA A 89 -14.12 16.96 -5.45
CA ALA A 89 -12.97 16.74 -4.58
C ALA A 89 -13.25 17.14 -3.12
N VAL A 90 -13.96 18.24 -2.89
CA VAL A 90 -14.30 18.72 -1.54
C VAL A 90 -15.30 17.78 -0.86
N ASP A 91 -16.31 17.30 -1.56
CA ASP A 91 -17.33 16.42 -1.02
C ASP A 91 -16.74 15.02 -0.74
N ASP A 92 -15.88 14.52 -1.62
CA ASP A 92 -15.16 13.26 -1.44
C ASP A 92 -14.17 13.34 -0.25
N ALA A 93 -13.48 14.48 -0.09
CA ALA A 93 -12.60 14.74 1.06
C ALA A 93 -13.40 14.82 2.38
N GLY A 94 -14.53 15.53 2.38
CA GLY A 94 -15.43 15.59 3.52
C GLY A 94 -15.94 14.22 3.95
N CYS A 95 -16.43 13.43 2.99
CA CYS A 95 -16.85 12.04 3.23
C CYS A 95 -15.70 11.18 3.77
N THR A 96 -14.49 11.32 3.24
CA THR A 96 -13.30 10.61 3.73
C THR A 96 -12.98 10.98 5.18
N ALA A 97 -13.11 12.26 5.53
CA ALA A 97 -12.92 12.72 6.90
C ALA A 97 -13.94 12.11 7.87
N GLU A 98 -15.22 12.08 7.50
CA GLU A 98 -16.28 11.44 8.31
C GLU A 98 -16.02 9.92 8.47
N ILE A 99 -15.65 9.23 7.40
CA ILE A 99 -15.25 7.81 7.45
C ILE A 99 -14.09 7.62 8.43
N PHE A 100 -13.07 8.48 8.36
CA PHE A 100 -11.92 8.38 9.25
C PHE A 100 -12.30 8.61 10.72
N VAL A 101 -13.16 9.57 11.01
CA VAL A 101 -13.68 9.78 12.38
C VAL A 101 -14.38 8.53 12.90
N LYS A 102 -15.23 7.88 12.08
CA LYS A 102 -15.85 6.60 12.44
C LYS A 102 -14.84 5.50 12.71
N PHE A 103 -13.82 5.40 11.84
CA PHE A 103 -12.75 4.41 12.04
C PHE A 103 -11.95 4.66 13.32
N VAL A 104 -11.65 5.92 13.65
CA VAL A 104 -11.00 6.26 14.93
C VAL A 104 -11.85 5.82 16.13
N GLN A 105 -13.16 5.99 16.07
CA GLN A 105 -14.07 5.48 17.12
C GLN A 105 -13.99 3.95 17.24
N MET A 106 -14.08 3.23 16.10
CA MET A 106 -13.99 1.77 16.07
C MET A 106 -12.62 1.24 16.54
N LEU A 107 -11.54 1.96 16.27
CA LEU A 107 -10.19 1.64 16.75
C LEU A 107 -10.08 1.86 18.25
N LYS A 108 -10.62 2.96 18.79
CA LYS A 108 -10.64 3.23 20.24
C LYS A 108 -11.42 2.18 21.02
N GLU A 109 -12.57 1.72 20.50
CA GLU A 109 -13.35 0.63 21.08
C GLU A 109 -12.58 -0.70 21.16
N ARG A 110 -11.54 -0.87 20.32
CA ARG A 110 -10.63 -2.01 20.31
C ARG A 110 -9.31 -1.76 21.05
N GLU A 111 -9.20 -0.64 21.76
CA GLU A 111 -7.97 -0.21 22.46
C GLU A 111 -6.75 0.00 21.54
N LEU A 112 -6.99 0.20 20.24
CA LEU A 112 -5.99 0.46 19.22
C LEU A 112 -5.75 1.97 19.10
N THR A 113 -4.98 2.53 20.04
CA THR A 113 -4.83 3.98 20.21
C THR A 113 -3.53 4.55 19.62
N THR A 114 -2.68 3.71 19.01
CA THR A 114 -1.44 4.14 18.36
C THR A 114 -1.34 3.55 16.96
N LEU A 115 -0.64 4.23 16.06
CA LEU A 115 -0.40 3.74 14.69
C LEU A 115 0.29 2.37 14.68
N ALA A 116 1.22 2.12 15.60
CA ALA A 116 1.89 0.83 15.75
C ALA A 116 0.88 -0.29 16.03
N LYS A 117 -0.02 -0.12 17.01
CA LYS A 117 -1.07 -1.10 17.32
C LYS A 117 -2.05 -1.29 16.15
N VAL A 118 -2.37 -0.24 15.42
CA VAL A 118 -3.23 -0.34 14.22
C VAL A 118 -2.56 -1.15 13.13
N ASN A 119 -1.25 -0.96 12.91
CA ASN A 119 -0.48 -1.75 11.94
C ASN A 119 -0.42 -3.23 12.35
N GLU A 120 -0.08 -3.52 13.62
CA GLU A 120 -0.11 -4.88 14.16
C GLU A 120 -1.47 -5.55 13.99
N PHE A 121 -2.55 -4.84 14.27
CA PHE A 121 -3.91 -5.37 14.10
C PHE A 121 -4.23 -5.65 12.63
N GLY A 122 -3.77 -4.82 11.70
CA GLY A 122 -3.87 -5.06 10.26
C GLY A 122 -3.14 -6.34 9.83
N ASP A 123 -1.96 -6.56 10.39
CA ASP A 123 -1.13 -7.73 10.10
C ASP A 123 -1.73 -9.03 10.67
N LEU A 124 -2.45 -8.98 11.79
CA LEU A 124 -3.04 -10.14 12.46
C LEU A 124 -4.35 -10.64 11.84
N ASN A 125 -5.00 -9.87 10.98
CA ASN A 125 -6.27 -10.27 10.37
C ASN A 125 -6.05 -11.02 9.03
N PRO A 126 -6.21 -12.37 8.99
CA PRO A 126 -5.98 -13.16 7.77
C PRO A 126 -6.78 -12.69 6.55
N ASP A 127 -7.99 -12.20 6.75
CA ASP A 127 -8.84 -11.73 5.65
C ASP A 127 -8.39 -10.38 5.10
N SER A 128 -7.79 -9.54 5.92
CA SER A 128 -7.15 -8.30 5.49
C SER A 128 -5.88 -8.57 4.72
N ILE A 129 -5.03 -9.46 5.21
CA ILE A 129 -3.80 -9.91 4.55
C ILE A 129 -4.12 -10.46 3.14
N LYS A 130 -5.19 -11.22 2.99
CA LYS A 130 -5.63 -11.77 1.69
C LYS A 130 -5.96 -10.69 0.64
N LYS A 131 -6.23 -9.47 1.04
CA LYS A 131 -6.63 -8.36 0.14
C LYS A 131 -5.49 -7.37 -0.12
N LEU A 132 -4.35 -7.49 0.56
CA LEU A 132 -3.18 -6.65 0.34
C LEU A 132 -2.57 -6.85 -1.06
N PRO A 133 -1.84 -5.88 -1.60
CA PRO A 133 -1.00 -6.09 -2.79
C PRO A 133 -0.07 -7.28 -2.62
N THR A 134 0.22 -7.95 -3.71
CA THR A 134 1.13 -9.11 -3.72
C THR A 134 2.21 -8.92 -4.74
N TYR A 135 3.40 -9.38 -4.39
CA TYR A 135 4.57 -9.35 -5.24
C TYR A 135 5.07 -10.76 -5.51
N HIS A 136 5.74 -10.96 -6.62
CA HIS A 136 6.44 -12.20 -6.88
C HIS A 136 7.65 -12.33 -5.94
N VAL A 137 7.92 -13.55 -5.52
CA VAL A 137 9.09 -13.92 -4.72
C VAL A 137 9.56 -15.29 -5.20
N ILE A 138 10.87 -15.52 -5.20
CA ILE A 138 11.45 -16.84 -5.43
C ILE A 138 11.92 -17.39 -4.10
N ILE A 139 11.56 -18.63 -3.82
CA ILE A 139 11.95 -19.33 -2.60
C ILE A 139 12.61 -20.64 -2.99
N LEU A 140 13.86 -20.82 -2.60
CA LEU A 140 14.64 -22.01 -2.84
C LEU A 140 14.91 -22.75 -1.53
N ALA A 141 14.80 -24.07 -1.53
CA ALA A 141 15.20 -24.90 -0.40
C ALA A 141 16.69 -25.20 -0.48
N ARG A 142 17.44 -24.82 0.54
CA ARG A 142 18.88 -25.05 0.65
C ARG A 142 19.23 -26.44 1.22
N ASN A 143 18.35 -26.98 2.06
CA ASN A 143 18.54 -28.24 2.76
C ASN A 143 17.16 -28.89 3.09
N ASP A 144 17.17 -30.02 3.81
CA ASP A 144 15.94 -30.72 4.17
C ASP A 144 15.02 -29.93 5.10
N ILE A 145 15.57 -29.09 5.99
CA ILE A 145 14.77 -28.19 6.85
C ILE A 145 14.04 -27.18 5.95
N GLY A 146 14.76 -26.54 5.03
CA GLY A 146 14.18 -25.61 4.07
C GLY A 146 13.13 -26.28 3.18
N ARG A 147 13.34 -27.55 2.79
CA ARG A 147 12.33 -28.28 2.01
C ARG A 147 11.02 -28.47 2.80
N VAL A 148 11.09 -28.80 4.09
CA VAL A 148 9.91 -28.93 4.96
C VAL A 148 9.23 -27.58 5.12
N ASN A 149 10.00 -26.52 5.42
CA ASN A 149 9.50 -25.15 5.56
C ASN A 149 8.84 -24.67 4.27
N LEU A 150 9.42 -24.95 3.10
CA LEU A 150 8.83 -24.61 1.82
C LEU A 150 7.46 -25.30 1.61
N TYR A 151 7.33 -26.58 1.96
CA TYR A 151 6.06 -27.30 1.89
C TYR A 151 5.01 -26.71 2.83
N GLN A 152 5.40 -26.31 4.04
CA GLN A 152 4.50 -25.63 4.99
C GLN A 152 4.03 -24.30 4.45
N LEU A 153 4.93 -23.48 3.90
CA LEU A 153 4.59 -22.21 3.25
C LEU A 153 3.64 -22.38 2.05
N VAL A 154 3.92 -23.35 1.18
CA VAL A 154 3.04 -23.67 0.04
C VAL A 154 1.67 -24.11 0.53
N SER A 155 1.60 -24.98 1.54
CA SER A 155 0.32 -25.41 2.13
C SER A 155 -0.44 -24.24 2.73
N ALA A 156 0.22 -23.40 3.54
CA ALA A 156 -0.38 -22.22 4.14
C ALA A 156 -0.89 -21.22 3.07
N SER A 157 -0.13 -21.04 1.99
CA SER A 157 -0.50 -20.15 0.89
C SER A 157 -1.80 -20.56 0.18
N HIS A 158 -2.08 -21.85 0.12
CA HIS A 158 -3.28 -22.39 -0.51
C HIS A 158 -4.45 -22.57 0.47
N LEU A 159 -4.18 -23.00 1.68
CA LEU A 159 -5.24 -23.33 2.64
C LEU A 159 -5.68 -22.14 3.50
N VAL A 160 -4.75 -21.23 3.85
CA VAL A 160 -5.01 -20.12 4.77
C VAL A 160 -5.06 -18.79 4.06
N TYR A 161 -4.07 -18.51 3.19
CA TYR A 161 -3.87 -17.17 2.62
C TYR A 161 -4.30 -17.04 1.15
N TYR A 162 -4.97 -18.03 0.59
CA TYR A 162 -5.41 -18.01 -0.81
C TYR A 162 -6.47 -16.92 -1.05
N ASN A 163 -6.19 -16.05 -2.04
CA ASN A 163 -7.19 -15.15 -2.59
C ASN A 163 -6.87 -14.90 -4.06
N ARG A 164 -7.59 -15.52 -4.97
CA ARG A 164 -7.36 -15.58 -6.43
C ARG A 164 -6.04 -16.22 -6.84
N ARG A 165 -5.03 -16.16 -5.99
CA ARG A 165 -3.71 -16.79 -6.13
C ARG A 165 -3.17 -17.15 -4.75
N PRO A 166 -2.22 -18.10 -4.66
CA PRO A 166 -1.52 -18.38 -3.40
C PRO A 166 -0.75 -17.14 -2.93
N ARG A 167 -0.75 -16.88 -1.63
CA ARG A 167 -0.08 -15.73 -1.01
C ARG A 167 0.64 -16.17 0.24
N ILE A 168 1.73 -15.50 0.56
CA ILE A 168 2.48 -15.75 1.78
C ILE A 168 2.78 -14.38 2.42
N PRO A 169 2.28 -14.08 3.63
CA PRO A 169 2.70 -12.90 4.37
C PRO A 169 4.20 -12.96 4.66
N LYS A 170 4.90 -11.83 4.63
CA LYS A 170 6.33 -11.76 4.96
C LYS A 170 6.64 -12.25 6.38
N SER A 171 5.76 -11.99 7.35
CA SER A 171 5.87 -12.50 8.72
C SER A 171 5.92 -14.02 8.73
N VAL A 172 4.97 -14.68 8.07
CA VAL A 172 4.91 -16.15 7.97
C VAL A 172 6.12 -16.72 7.22
N LEU A 173 6.59 -16.02 6.17
CA LEU A 173 7.84 -16.43 5.50
C LEU A 173 9.04 -16.34 6.45
N ASN A 174 9.12 -15.29 7.26
CA ASN A 174 10.21 -15.13 8.23
C ASN A 174 10.19 -16.19 9.33
N GLU A 175 9.02 -16.59 9.80
CA GLU A 175 8.88 -17.69 10.78
C GLU A 175 9.41 -19.03 10.23
N HIS A 176 9.37 -19.22 8.91
CA HIS A 176 9.82 -20.44 8.23
C HIS A 176 11.12 -20.22 7.44
N ARG A 177 11.90 -19.17 7.77
CA ARG A 177 13.09 -18.77 6.99
C ARG A 177 14.23 -19.79 7.01
N GLU A 178 14.32 -20.60 8.04
CA GLU A 178 15.43 -21.54 8.21
C GLU A 178 15.54 -22.52 7.04
N GLY A 179 16.74 -22.61 6.47
CA GLY A 179 17.03 -23.47 5.33
C GLY A 179 16.46 -23.00 3.99
N LEU A 180 15.87 -21.79 3.91
CA LEU A 180 15.40 -21.17 2.68
C LEU A 180 16.37 -20.10 2.19
N ILE A 181 16.35 -19.88 0.89
CA ILE A 181 16.97 -18.75 0.20
C ILE A 181 15.85 -18.01 -0.55
N VAL A 182 15.75 -16.72 -0.33
CA VAL A 182 14.68 -15.88 -0.86
C VAL A 182 15.23 -14.85 -1.83
N GLY A 183 14.71 -14.84 -3.05
CA GLY A 183 15.11 -13.96 -4.14
C GLY A 183 14.07 -12.88 -4.46
N SER A 184 14.53 -11.75 -5.00
CA SER A 184 13.71 -10.57 -5.32
C SER A 184 12.75 -10.76 -6.50
N ALA A 185 12.89 -11.84 -7.25
CA ALA A 185 12.13 -12.18 -8.44
C ALA A 185 12.21 -11.14 -9.59
N CYS A 186 11.18 -11.07 -10.42
CA CYS A 186 11.12 -10.32 -11.67
C CYS A 186 10.51 -8.91 -11.49
N GLU A 187 10.05 -8.30 -12.60
CA GLU A 187 9.37 -7.00 -12.64
C GLU A 187 8.07 -6.93 -11.81
N ALA A 188 7.50 -8.09 -11.49
CA ALA A 188 6.36 -8.19 -10.56
C ALA A 188 6.80 -8.37 -9.09
N GLY A 189 8.10 -8.37 -8.81
CA GLY A 189 8.68 -8.39 -7.46
C GLY A 189 8.57 -7.04 -6.76
N GLU A 190 8.62 -7.07 -5.43
CA GLU A 190 8.49 -5.85 -4.61
C GLU A 190 9.61 -4.84 -4.87
N LEU A 191 10.86 -5.31 -4.95
CA LEU A 191 12.02 -4.44 -5.18
C LEU A 191 11.89 -3.71 -6.52
N TYR A 192 11.57 -4.45 -7.57
CA TYR A 192 11.46 -3.86 -8.90
C TYR A 192 10.32 -2.81 -8.95
N ARG A 193 9.18 -3.12 -8.34
CA ARG A 193 8.05 -2.16 -8.24
C ARG A 193 8.42 -0.93 -7.44
N ALA A 194 9.11 -1.10 -6.31
CA ALA A 194 9.57 0.03 -5.51
C ALA A 194 10.54 0.95 -6.26
N LEU A 195 11.43 0.38 -7.08
CA LEU A 195 12.34 1.15 -7.94
C LEU A 195 11.58 1.93 -9.02
N LEU A 196 10.61 1.31 -9.71
CA LEU A 196 9.77 1.97 -10.70
C LEU A 196 8.92 3.09 -10.10
N ASP A 197 8.38 2.87 -8.90
CA ASP A 197 7.60 3.86 -8.16
C ASP A 197 8.47 5.00 -7.61
N GLY A 198 9.79 4.92 -7.76
CA GLY A 198 10.75 5.92 -7.26
C GLY A 198 10.72 6.06 -5.74
N LYS A 199 10.58 4.95 -5.02
CA LYS A 199 10.59 4.96 -3.54
C LYS A 199 11.93 5.49 -3.01
N PRO A 200 11.94 6.13 -1.83
CA PRO A 200 13.17 6.62 -1.21
C PRO A 200 14.21 5.51 -0.98
N ASP A 201 15.50 5.86 -1.06
CA ASP A 201 16.60 4.91 -0.91
C ASP A 201 16.54 4.12 0.40
N GLU A 202 16.10 4.74 1.49
CA GLU A 202 15.90 4.07 2.78
C GLU A 202 14.84 2.94 2.69
N THR A 203 13.75 3.18 1.96
CA THR A 203 12.71 2.17 1.71
C THR A 203 13.26 1.06 0.83
N ILE A 204 14.00 1.41 -0.23
CA ILE A 204 14.66 0.44 -1.11
C ILE A 204 15.63 -0.43 -0.31
N ALA A 205 16.46 0.16 0.56
CA ALA A 205 17.39 -0.57 1.41
C ALA A 205 16.67 -1.58 2.32
N LYS A 206 15.58 -1.20 2.98
CA LYS A 206 14.78 -2.10 3.81
C LYS A 206 14.17 -3.26 3.01
N ILE A 207 13.78 -3.01 1.76
CA ILE A 207 13.27 -4.06 0.86
C ILE A 207 14.41 -5.00 0.45
N VAL A 208 15.58 -4.47 0.11
CA VAL A 208 16.78 -5.25 -0.26
C VAL A 208 17.20 -6.17 0.88
N ASP A 209 17.23 -5.66 2.12
CA ASP A 209 17.63 -6.43 3.31
C ASP A 209 16.73 -7.65 3.59
N PHE A 210 15.55 -7.67 3.02
CA PHE A 210 14.64 -8.81 3.15
C PHE A 210 15.08 -10.02 2.32
N TYR A 211 15.81 -9.82 1.20
CA TYR A 211 16.19 -10.85 0.24
C TYR A 211 17.61 -11.36 0.47
N ASP A 212 17.83 -12.66 0.23
CA ASP A 212 19.16 -13.27 0.28
C ASP A 212 19.94 -13.03 -1.02
N TYR A 213 19.25 -12.80 -2.13
CA TYR A 213 19.83 -12.41 -3.41
C TYR A 213 18.87 -11.57 -4.25
N LEU A 214 19.43 -10.81 -5.18
CA LEU A 214 18.67 -9.98 -6.11
C LEU A 214 18.80 -10.54 -7.52
N GLU A 215 17.72 -10.49 -8.29
CA GLU A 215 17.68 -10.92 -9.67
C GLU A 215 17.79 -9.75 -10.64
N ILE A 216 18.64 -9.91 -11.65
CA ILE A 216 18.73 -9.01 -12.79
C ILE A 216 18.12 -9.72 -13.99
N GLN A 217 17.03 -9.15 -14.50
CA GLN A 217 16.34 -9.68 -15.67
C GLN A 217 17.00 -9.27 -16.97
N PRO A 218 17.04 -10.13 -18.00
CA PRO A 218 17.47 -9.73 -19.33
C PRO A 218 16.64 -8.56 -19.88
N LEU A 219 17.27 -7.64 -20.60
CA LEU A 219 16.61 -6.45 -21.16
C LEU A 219 15.37 -6.80 -22.00
N GLY A 220 15.40 -7.91 -22.73
CA GLY A 220 14.25 -8.37 -23.53
C GLY A 220 13.01 -8.70 -22.72
N ASN A 221 13.16 -9.11 -21.45
CA ASN A 221 12.02 -9.43 -20.59
C ASN A 221 11.23 -8.18 -20.18
N ASN A 222 11.88 -7.02 -20.18
CA ASN A 222 11.31 -5.76 -19.75
C ASN A 222 11.11 -4.76 -20.90
N ALA A 223 11.25 -5.20 -22.16
CA ALA A 223 11.13 -4.34 -23.34
C ALA A 223 9.79 -3.62 -23.40
N PHE A 224 8.70 -4.28 -23.01
CA PHE A 224 7.36 -3.69 -22.98
C PHE A 224 7.23 -2.50 -22.01
N MET A 225 8.06 -2.43 -20.98
CA MET A 225 8.07 -1.30 -20.03
C MET A 225 8.76 -0.07 -20.62
N VAL A 226 9.78 -0.29 -21.44
CA VAL A 226 10.51 0.81 -22.13
C VAL A 226 9.71 1.35 -23.31
N GLU A 227 8.91 0.50 -23.97
CA GLU A 227 8.09 0.87 -25.11
C GLU A 227 6.80 1.60 -24.72
N SER A 228 6.30 1.41 -23.49
CA SER A 228 5.07 2.08 -23.02
C SER A 228 5.27 3.55 -22.63
N ASP A 229 6.51 4.01 -22.48
CA ASP A 229 6.85 5.41 -22.15
C ASP A 229 7.05 6.29 -23.40
N LYS A 230 6.64 5.81 -24.58
CA LYS A 230 6.57 6.57 -25.85
C LYS A 230 5.10 6.83 -26.21
#